data_9620f489c7849461233af0efbc5851ea
#
_entry.id   9620f489c7849461233af0efbc5851ea
#
_cell.length_a   1.000
_cell.length_b   1.000
_cell.length_c   1.000
_cell.angle_alpha   90.00
_cell.angle_beta   90.00
_cell.angle_gamma   90.00
#
_symmetry.space_group_name_H-M   'P 1'
#
loop_
_entity.id
_entity.type
_entity.pdbx_description
1 polymer ?
#
loop_
_entity_poly.entity_id
_entity_poly.type
_entity_poly.pdbx_seq_one_letter_code
_entity_poly.pdbx_strand_id
1 'polypeptide(L)'
;MYRLSSCLRRRSRPAGAWVAVGVLMAGCSASVSGDTTESDASSSISATSSQTSTMPPGSGTTSPGTPSDTTATAAQAPFVPRTITVVMNGDVLLHGGLWTTAEIDAADTGRGDMDFRPLLSDLKPLVSGADLAVCHMETPLAPRGGPYASYPVFSVPPAIVPALKWTGYDACTTASNHSIDQGFDGLARTLDYFDAAGIEHAGTAATRQASREPLVMDVNGIKVGLVSATYGTNGIPLPSAQPWSVPLINIAKIERMAARATDEGADIVMVALHWGLEYMHEPTDDQVAIANQLTRSPDIDFVYGHHAHVVQPYDKVNGKWVVYGLGNMVAQQLTSVEGVDDGNSCRVTFRERPDGSFRVQKLEYIPTMITPFDGVHPTRVLNVPQDVDDPEFAQLRPQLQATDDRVGTVVTSLGADKRGVTEGQ
;
A
#
# COMPACT_ATOMS: atom_id res chain seq x y z
N MET A 1 -27.26 -0.33 -64.13
CA MET A 1 -26.62 0.67 -65.04
C MET A 1 -26.54 1.96 -64.26
N TYR A 2 -25.36 2.31 -63.81
CA TYR A 2 -24.74 3.64 -63.81
C TYR A 2 -23.39 3.51 -63.08
N ARG A 3 -22.36 3.63 -63.87
CA ARG A 3 -20.94 3.79 -63.38
C ARG A 3 -20.75 5.25 -63.04
N LEU A 4 -20.01 5.51 -61.97
CA LEU A 4 -19.27 6.75 -61.86
C LEU A 4 -17.89 6.52 -61.22
N SER A 5 -16.91 7.05 -61.89
CA SER A 5 -15.49 6.82 -61.81
C SER A 5 -14.83 7.61 -60.70
N SER A 6 -13.75 7.01 -60.21
CA SER A 6 -12.57 7.50 -59.49
C SER A 6 -12.17 8.95 -59.67
N CYS A 7 -11.70 9.58 -58.59
CA CYS A 7 -10.66 10.58 -58.65
C CYS A 7 -9.77 10.49 -57.37
N LEU A 8 -8.62 9.82 -57.49
CA LEU A 8 -7.51 9.83 -56.55
C LEU A 8 -6.80 11.18 -56.65
N ARG A 9 -6.79 11.94 -55.59
CA ARG A 9 -5.79 13.01 -55.39
C ARG A 9 -4.83 12.60 -54.29
N ARG A 10 -3.60 12.27 -54.69
CA ARG A 10 -2.41 12.20 -53.83
C ARG A 10 -2.09 13.60 -53.33
N ARG A 11 -2.03 13.81 -52.03
CA ARG A 11 -1.36 14.95 -51.39
C ARG A 11 -0.06 14.46 -50.76
N SER A 12 1.02 15.00 -51.26
CA SER A 12 2.40 14.89 -50.78
C SER A 12 2.52 15.48 -49.36
N ARG A 13 3.17 14.74 -48.45
CA ARG A 13 3.59 15.22 -47.12
C ARG A 13 4.95 15.92 -47.25
N PRO A 14 5.19 17.05 -46.54
CA PRO A 14 6.54 17.59 -46.37
C PRO A 14 7.24 16.87 -45.21
N ALA A 15 8.53 16.62 -45.37
CA ALA A 15 9.46 16.11 -44.38
C ALA A 15 9.68 17.16 -43.29
N GLY A 16 9.33 16.83 -42.04
CA GLY A 16 9.66 17.64 -40.87
C GLY A 16 11.00 17.20 -40.27
N ALA A 17 11.88 18.16 -40.09
CA ALA A 17 13.20 18.00 -39.51
C ALA A 17 13.13 17.69 -38.02
N TRP A 18 13.90 16.70 -37.57
CA TRP A 18 14.14 16.41 -36.17
C TRP A 18 15.20 17.36 -35.61
N VAL A 19 14.84 18.16 -34.62
CA VAL A 19 15.81 18.92 -33.83
C VAL A 19 16.15 18.10 -32.61
N ALA A 20 17.38 17.62 -32.54
CA ALA A 20 17.93 17.01 -31.34
C ALA A 20 18.36 18.12 -30.37
N VAL A 21 17.74 18.19 -29.21
CA VAL A 21 18.18 19.06 -28.10
C VAL A 21 19.09 18.21 -27.21
N GLY A 22 20.40 18.49 -27.33
CA GLY A 22 21.40 17.94 -26.40
C GLY A 22 21.40 18.74 -25.09
N VAL A 23 21.13 18.08 -23.98
CA VAL A 23 21.32 18.65 -22.65
C VAL A 23 22.74 18.39 -22.18
N LEU A 24 23.55 19.44 -22.07
CA LEU A 24 24.86 19.40 -21.40
C LEU A 24 24.65 19.41 -19.89
N MET A 25 25.11 18.36 -19.24
CA MET A 25 25.28 18.32 -17.79
C MET A 25 26.62 18.99 -17.43
N ALA A 26 26.56 20.14 -16.80
CA ALA A 26 27.72 20.77 -16.16
C ALA A 26 27.77 20.35 -14.70
N GLY A 27 28.76 19.54 -14.34
CA GLY A 27 29.07 19.18 -12.95
C GLY A 27 29.78 20.36 -12.26
N CYS A 28 29.27 20.78 -11.09
CA CYS A 28 30.01 21.60 -10.15
C CYS A 28 30.25 20.81 -8.88
N SER A 29 31.48 20.36 -8.71
CA SER A 29 32.02 19.85 -7.44
C SER A 29 32.40 21.06 -6.57
N ALA A 30 31.80 21.20 -5.39
CA ALA A 30 32.27 22.11 -4.36
C ALA A 30 32.70 21.29 -3.16
N SER A 31 34.03 21.25 -2.94
CA SER A 31 34.67 20.78 -1.72
C SER A 31 34.67 21.89 -0.68
N VAL A 32 34.19 21.64 0.52
CA VAL A 32 34.42 22.52 1.70
C VAL A 32 35.11 21.71 2.76
N SER A 33 36.32 22.14 3.05
CA SER A 33 37.22 21.68 4.12
C SER A 33 36.73 22.15 5.49
N GLY A 34 37.11 21.37 6.51
CA GLY A 34 36.73 21.51 7.90
C GLY A 34 37.13 22.79 8.61
N ASP A 35 36.57 22.92 9.78
CA ASP A 35 37.39 23.30 10.96
C ASP A 35 36.75 22.79 12.24
N THR A 36 37.58 22.24 13.10
CA THR A 36 37.34 21.71 14.41
C THR A 36 37.42 22.86 15.43
N THR A 37 36.50 22.91 16.41
CA THR A 37 36.81 23.42 17.73
C THR A 37 36.02 22.66 18.79
N GLU A 38 36.79 21.97 19.62
CA GLU A 38 36.41 21.48 20.94
C GLU A 38 36.07 22.61 21.90
N SER A 39 35.11 22.40 22.77
CA SER A 39 35.16 22.97 24.10
C SER A 39 34.43 22.09 25.11
N ASP A 40 35.21 21.55 26.01
CA ASP A 40 34.83 20.90 27.26
C ASP A 40 34.00 21.82 28.18
N ALA A 41 33.05 21.25 28.88
CA ALA A 41 32.68 21.71 30.22
C ALA A 41 32.06 20.58 31.03
N SER A 42 32.87 20.06 31.92
CA SER A 42 32.48 19.19 33.05
C SER A 42 31.76 19.99 34.15
N SER A 43 30.82 19.33 34.82
CA SER A 43 30.54 19.46 36.29
C SER A 43 29.49 18.40 36.64
N SER A 44 29.79 17.33 37.27
CA SER A 44 30.13 17.04 38.69
C SER A 44 28.94 17.10 39.64
N ILE A 45 28.57 15.91 40.09
CA ILE A 45 28.35 15.45 41.48
C ILE A 45 27.13 16.01 42.23
N SER A 46 26.25 15.12 42.72
CA SER A 46 26.06 14.87 44.15
C SER A 46 25.19 13.62 44.39
N ALA A 47 25.79 12.72 45.12
CA ALA A 47 25.17 11.62 45.85
C ALA A 47 24.68 12.11 47.23
N THR A 48 23.75 11.40 47.83
CA THR A 48 23.50 11.19 49.25
C THR A 48 21.99 10.94 49.45
N SER A 49 21.47 10.02 50.21
CA SER A 49 21.95 9.22 51.35
C SER A 49 20.94 8.14 51.68
N SER A 50 21.47 7.06 52.18
CA SER A 50 20.76 5.95 52.85
C SER A 50 20.08 6.41 54.14
N GLN A 51 18.89 5.86 54.44
CA GLN A 51 18.47 5.75 55.83
C GLN A 51 17.96 4.32 56.12
N THR A 52 18.73 3.68 56.95
CA THR A 52 18.48 2.46 57.70
C THR A 52 17.54 2.77 58.89
N SER A 53 16.51 1.95 59.09
CA SER A 53 15.79 1.95 60.35
C SER A 53 15.62 0.52 60.87
N THR A 54 16.10 0.37 62.09
CA THR A 54 16.27 -0.81 62.89
C THR A 54 14.94 -1.33 63.48
N MET A 55 14.85 -2.66 63.59
CA MET A 55 13.86 -3.40 64.42
C MET A 55 14.13 -3.30 65.93
N PRO A 56 13.16 -3.62 66.76
CA PRO A 56 13.46 -4.45 67.93
C PRO A 56 12.59 -5.74 67.98
N PRO A 57 12.99 -6.74 68.82
CA PRO A 57 12.48 -8.10 68.78
C PRO A 57 11.38 -8.32 69.83
N GLY A 58 10.42 -9.20 69.49
CA GLY A 58 9.41 -9.70 70.39
C GLY A 58 9.20 -11.22 70.24
N SER A 59 9.55 -11.92 71.24
CA SER A 59 9.44 -13.37 71.43
C SER A 59 7.98 -13.85 71.59
N GLY A 60 7.67 -15.02 71.00
CA GLY A 60 6.40 -15.72 71.27
C GLY A 60 6.35 -17.05 70.59
N THR A 61 6.72 -18.08 71.27
CA THR A 61 6.57 -19.53 70.96
C THR A 61 5.12 -19.95 70.87
N THR A 62 4.79 -20.74 69.78
CA THR A 62 4.00 -22.00 69.88
C THR A 62 3.88 -22.62 68.45
N SER A 63 4.35 -23.84 68.32
CA SER A 63 4.03 -24.83 67.25
C SER A 63 2.92 -25.77 67.78
N PRO A 64 2.32 -26.68 66.95
CA PRO A 64 2.34 -26.90 65.50
C PRO A 64 0.92 -27.07 64.92
N GLY A 65 0.80 -26.80 63.66
CA GLY A 65 -0.38 -27.23 62.92
C GLY A 65 0.00 -27.16 61.42
N THR A 66 0.27 -28.32 60.83
CA THR A 66 0.50 -28.48 59.42
C THR A 66 -0.83 -28.33 58.66
N PRO A 67 -1.00 -27.29 57.82
CA PRO A 67 -1.97 -27.35 56.74
C PRO A 67 -1.24 -27.87 55.51
N SER A 68 -1.69 -29.03 55.02
CA SER A 68 -1.38 -29.45 53.66
C SER A 68 -2.02 -28.46 52.70
N ASP A 69 -1.29 -27.43 52.31
CA ASP A 69 -1.63 -26.60 51.15
C ASP A 69 -1.40 -27.42 49.88
N THR A 70 -2.41 -28.18 49.50
CA THR A 70 -2.57 -28.65 48.13
C THR A 70 -2.99 -27.46 47.31
N THR A 71 -2.00 -26.63 46.92
CA THR A 71 -2.20 -25.63 45.85
C THR A 71 -2.50 -26.42 44.57
N ALA A 72 -3.80 -26.63 44.33
CA ALA A 72 -4.26 -27.10 43.02
C ALA A 72 -3.82 -26.03 42.02
N THR A 73 -2.75 -26.32 41.27
CA THR A 73 -2.36 -25.55 40.10
C THR A 73 -3.56 -25.60 39.16
N ALA A 74 -4.31 -24.49 39.10
CA ALA A 74 -5.40 -24.36 38.13
C ALA A 74 -4.80 -24.65 36.76
N ALA A 75 -5.25 -25.69 36.09
CA ALA A 75 -4.83 -26.04 34.76
C ALA A 75 -5.13 -24.82 33.87
N GLN A 76 -4.09 -24.19 33.36
CA GLN A 76 -4.24 -23.05 32.47
C GLN A 76 -5.01 -23.52 31.23
N ALA A 77 -6.06 -22.80 30.87
CA ALA A 77 -6.85 -23.11 29.68
C ALA A 77 -5.93 -23.22 28.46
N PRO A 78 -6.16 -24.16 27.54
CA PRO A 78 -5.32 -24.32 26.37
C PRO A 78 -5.31 -23.02 25.56
N PHE A 79 -4.12 -22.61 25.11
CA PHE A 79 -3.94 -21.43 24.26
C PHE A 79 -4.69 -21.63 22.94
N VAL A 80 -5.61 -20.72 22.62
CA VAL A 80 -6.33 -20.66 21.34
C VAL A 80 -5.78 -19.45 20.58
N PRO A 81 -5.02 -19.68 19.50
CA PRO A 81 -4.41 -18.58 18.75
C PRO A 81 -5.47 -17.74 18.01
N ARG A 82 -5.37 -16.42 18.11
CA ARG A 82 -6.13 -15.49 17.28
C ARG A 82 -5.57 -15.48 15.86
N THR A 83 -6.41 -15.21 14.88
CA THR A 83 -6.02 -15.07 13.47
C THR A 83 -6.69 -13.84 12.87
N ILE A 84 -6.03 -13.23 11.90
CA ILE A 84 -6.55 -12.12 11.11
C ILE A 84 -6.14 -12.30 9.65
N THR A 85 -7.07 -12.03 8.73
CA THR A 85 -6.84 -12.03 7.29
C THR A 85 -6.84 -10.60 6.78
N VAL A 86 -5.76 -10.20 6.10
CA VAL A 86 -5.60 -8.88 5.49
C VAL A 86 -5.51 -9.03 3.98
N VAL A 87 -6.27 -8.22 3.24
CA VAL A 87 -6.19 -8.12 1.78
C VAL A 87 -5.62 -6.75 1.41
N MET A 88 -4.61 -6.74 0.54
CA MET A 88 -4.01 -5.54 -0.04
C MET A 88 -4.08 -5.62 -1.55
N ASN A 89 -4.43 -4.51 -2.18
CA ASN A 89 -4.54 -4.41 -3.64
C ASN A 89 -3.54 -3.39 -4.20
N GLY A 90 -3.31 -3.46 -5.51
CA GLY A 90 -2.44 -2.56 -6.24
C GLY A 90 -2.95 -1.12 -6.35
N ASP A 91 -2.40 -0.39 -7.32
CA ASP A 91 -2.55 1.04 -7.45
C ASP A 91 -3.95 1.43 -7.95
N VAL A 92 -4.59 2.40 -7.27
CA VAL A 92 -5.79 3.09 -7.75
C VAL A 92 -5.33 4.38 -8.43
N LEU A 93 -5.21 4.30 -9.76
CA LEU A 93 -4.70 5.34 -10.63
C LEU A 93 -5.75 5.69 -11.70
N LEU A 94 -6.65 6.63 -11.40
CA LEU A 94 -7.83 6.92 -12.20
C LEU A 94 -7.52 7.77 -13.45
N HIS A 95 -7.20 7.12 -14.56
CA HIS A 95 -7.10 7.76 -15.88
C HIS A 95 -8.46 8.16 -16.45
N GLY A 96 -8.44 9.08 -17.43
CA GLY A 96 -9.64 9.69 -18.00
C GLY A 96 -10.67 8.72 -18.59
N GLY A 97 -10.25 7.61 -19.20
CA GLY A 97 -11.18 6.62 -19.75
C GLY A 97 -11.99 5.88 -18.67
N LEU A 98 -11.46 5.76 -17.47
CA LEU A 98 -12.19 5.20 -16.33
C LEU A 98 -13.33 6.13 -15.86
N TRP A 99 -13.21 7.45 -16.10
CA TRP A 99 -14.31 8.37 -15.79
C TRP A 99 -15.48 8.15 -16.74
N THR A 100 -15.20 7.98 -18.04
CA THR A 100 -16.22 7.63 -19.04
C THR A 100 -16.89 6.29 -18.70
N THR A 101 -16.12 5.30 -18.26
CA THR A 101 -16.69 4.04 -17.73
C THR A 101 -17.68 4.34 -16.59
N ALA A 102 -17.30 5.15 -15.60
CA ALA A 102 -18.14 5.47 -14.46
C ALA A 102 -19.40 6.30 -14.85
N GLU A 103 -19.30 7.15 -15.88
CA GLU A 103 -20.44 7.89 -16.44
C GLU A 103 -21.46 6.94 -17.12
N ILE A 104 -20.97 5.96 -17.92
CA ILE A 104 -21.81 4.94 -18.52
C ILE A 104 -22.50 4.12 -17.43
N ASP A 105 -21.74 3.64 -16.46
CA ASP A 105 -22.25 2.86 -15.34
C ASP A 105 -23.29 3.66 -14.50
N ALA A 106 -23.07 4.95 -14.31
CA ALA A 106 -24.02 5.81 -13.62
C ALA A 106 -25.35 5.94 -14.36
N ALA A 107 -25.31 6.04 -15.69
CA ALA A 107 -26.53 6.07 -16.52
C ALA A 107 -27.32 4.76 -16.39
N ASP A 108 -26.66 3.61 -16.35
CA ASP A 108 -27.28 2.29 -16.23
C ASP A 108 -27.80 2.03 -14.81
N THR A 109 -27.05 2.43 -13.78
CA THR A 109 -27.42 2.20 -12.37
C THR A 109 -28.35 3.26 -11.78
N GLY A 110 -28.46 4.43 -12.43
CA GLY A 110 -29.22 5.57 -11.94
C GLY A 110 -28.58 6.25 -10.70
N ARG A 111 -27.27 6.13 -10.52
CA ARG A 111 -26.56 6.58 -9.30
C ARG A 111 -25.58 7.71 -9.54
N GLY A 112 -26.07 8.95 -9.45
CA GLY A 112 -25.24 10.15 -9.61
C GLY A 112 -24.75 10.36 -11.04
N ASP A 113 -23.66 11.11 -11.17
CA ASP A 113 -23.04 11.42 -12.47
C ASP A 113 -21.92 10.43 -12.83
N MET A 114 -21.35 9.74 -11.83
CA MET A 114 -20.33 8.70 -11.97
C MET A 114 -20.54 7.62 -10.92
N ASP A 115 -20.56 6.35 -11.35
CA ASP A 115 -20.63 5.18 -10.47
C ASP A 115 -19.48 4.21 -10.74
N PHE A 116 -18.50 4.14 -9.82
CA PHE A 116 -17.36 3.24 -9.93
C PHE A 116 -17.59 1.86 -9.27
N ARG A 117 -18.80 1.60 -8.73
CA ARG A 117 -19.07 0.29 -8.08
C ARG A 117 -19.06 -0.88 -9.06
N PRO A 118 -19.63 -0.77 -10.27
CA PRO A 118 -19.55 -1.84 -11.24
C PRO A 118 -18.12 -2.16 -11.67
N LEU A 119 -17.22 -1.17 -11.73
CA LEU A 119 -15.80 -1.36 -12.01
C LEU A 119 -15.12 -2.35 -11.03
N LEU A 120 -15.56 -2.35 -9.75
CA LEU A 120 -14.96 -3.12 -8.65
C LEU A 120 -15.84 -4.29 -8.18
N SER A 121 -16.93 -4.62 -8.90
CA SER A 121 -17.92 -5.63 -8.47
C SER A 121 -17.31 -6.98 -8.18
N ASP A 122 -16.40 -7.45 -9.04
CA ASP A 122 -15.86 -8.81 -8.98
C ASP A 122 -14.76 -8.95 -7.91
N LEU A 123 -14.18 -7.82 -7.48
CA LEU A 123 -13.29 -7.79 -6.32
C LEU A 123 -14.03 -7.76 -4.98
N LYS A 124 -15.31 -7.37 -4.98
CA LYS A 124 -16.06 -7.16 -3.73
C LYS A 124 -16.09 -8.38 -2.82
N PRO A 125 -16.33 -9.61 -3.29
CA PRO A 125 -16.33 -10.79 -2.41
C PRO A 125 -14.98 -11.01 -1.71
N LEU A 126 -13.87 -10.83 -2.43
CA LEU A 126 -12.52 -10.96 -1.90
C LEU A 126 -12.22 -9.87 -0.85
N VAL A 127 -12.50 -8.62 -1.19
CA VAL A 127 -12.19 -7.46 -0.34
C VAL A 127 -13.06 -7.44 0.90
N SER A 128 -14.40 -7.58 0.75
CA SER A 128 -15.32 -7.56 1.89
C SER A 128 -15.30 -8.85 2.74
N GLY A 129 -14.67 -9.90 2.24
CA GLY A 129 -14.48 -11.16 2.97
C GLY A 129 -13.24 -11.19 3.88
N ALA A 130 -12.37 -10.18 3.79
CA ALA A 130 -11.22 -10.03 4.67
C ALA A 130 -11.62 -9.40 6.02
N ASP A 131 -10.82 -9.65 7.07
CA ASP A 131 -10.98 -8.95 8.35
C ASP A 131 -10.50 -7.50 8.25
N LEU A 132 -9.53 -7.23 7.37
CA LEU A 132 -9.01 -5.91 7.04
C LEU A 132 -8.69 -5.85 5.53
N ALA A 133 -9.20 -4.83 4.85
CA ALA A 133 -8.89 -4.58 3.45
C ALA A 133 -8.24 -3.20 3.27
N VAL A 134 -7.09 -3.17 2.58
CA VAL A 134 -6.29 -1.95 2.37
C VAL A 134 -6.12 -1.68 0.88
N CYS A 135 -6.54 -0.48 0.42
CA CYS A 135 -6.25 0.02 -0.92
C CYS A 135 -5.01 0.93 -0.94
N HIS A 136 -4.53 1.26 -2.13
CA HIS A 136 -3.55 2.31 -2.34
C HIS A 136 -4.12 3.38 -3.24
N MET A 137 -4.45 4.55 -2.69
CA MET A 137 -4.92 5.69 -3.48
C MET A 137 -3.71 6.51 -3.95
N GLU A 138 -3.38 6.36 -5.21
CA GLU A 138 -2.16 6.96 -5.76
C GLU A 138 -2.34 8.45 -6.08
N THR A 139 -3.55 8.87 -6.48
CA THR A 139 -3.81 10.20 -7.01
C THR A 139 -4.66 11.06 -6.07
N PRO A 140 -4.44 12.40 -6.05
CA PRO A 140 -5.30 13.30 -5.28
C PRO A 140 -6.69 13.44 -5.90
N LEU A 141 -7.69 13.58 -5.02
CA LEU A 141 -9.08 13.77 -5.38
C LEU A 141 -9.39 15.23 -5.70
N ALA A 142 -10.15 15.45 -6.77
CA ALA A 142 -10.65 16.75 -7.17
C ALA A 142 -11.78 17.27 -6.23
N PRO A 143 -12.14 18.56 -6.30
CA PRO A 143 -13.42 19.00 -5.78
C PRO A 143 -14.59 18.27 -6.46
N ARG A 144 -15.73 18.16 -5.77
CA ARG A 144 -16.97 17.64 -6.42
C ARG A 144 -17.32 18.49 -7.62
N GLY A 145 -17.52 17.84 -8.78
CA GLY A 145 -17.79 18.52 -10.06
C GLY A 145 -16.53 19.02 -10.78
N GLY A 146 -15.34 18.74 -10.27
CA GLY A 146 -14.08 19.05 -10.93
C GLY A 146 -13.51 20.45 -10.65
N PRO A 147 -12.60 20.94 -11.50
CA PRO A 147 -12.15 20.28 -12.74
C PRO A 147 -11.36 18.99 -12.47
N TYR A 148 -11.57 18.00 -13.36
CA TYR A 148 -10.80 16.76 -13.34
C TYR A 148 -9.60 16.85 -14.27
N ALA A 149 -8.52 16.19 -13.90
CA ALA A 149 -7.31 16.07 -14.71
C ALA A 149 -6.73 14.65 -14.60
N SER A 150 -6.28 14.12 -15.73
CA SER A 150 -5.57 12.84 -15.86
C SER A 150 -4.06 13.10 -15.93
N TYR A 151 -3.29 12.06 -16.33
CA TYR A 151 -1.85 12.19 -16.52
C TYR A 151 -1.44 13.46 -17.29
N PRO A 152 -0.34 14.14 -16.95
CA PRO A 152 0.66 13.75 -15.93
C PRO A 152 0.42 14.33 -14.52
N VAL A 153 -0.54 15.22 -14.32
CA VAL A 153 -0.85 15.88 -13.04
C VAL A 153 -2.30 15.61 -12.71
N PHE A 154 -2.52 14.64 -11.86
CA PHE A 154 -3.85 14.11 -11.59
C PHE A 154 -4.69 15.00 -10.68
N SER A 155 -5.99 14.99 -10.94
CA SER A 155 -7.07 15.54 -10.11
C SER A 155 -8.32 14.71 -10.40
N VAL A 156 -8.56 13.62 -9.65
CA VAL A 156 -9.49 12.59 -10.09
C VAL A 156 -10.86 12.68 -9.41
N PRO A 157 -11.93 12.12 -10.02
CA PRO A 157 -13.27 12.20 -9.45
C PRO A 157 -13.38 11.58 -8.05
N PRO A 158 -13.88 12.31 -7.04
CA PRO A 158 -14.07 11.78 -5.69
C PRO A 158 -15.17 10.71 -5.60
N ALA A 159 -15.93 10.48 -6.68
CA ALA A 159 -16.91 9.41 -6.78
C ALA A 159 -16.33 8.00 -6.61
N ILE A 160 -15.00 7.83 -6.75
CA ILE A 160 -14.32 6.56 -6.45
C ILE A 160 -14.42 6.17 -4.96
N VAL A 161 -14.41 7.14 -4.04
CA VAL A 161 -14.36 6.85 -2.59
C VAL A 161 -15.59 6.08 -2.11
N PRO A 162 -16.84 6.46 -2.45
CA PRO A 162 -17.99 5.62 -2.14
C PRO A 162 -17.94 4.21 -2.75
N ALA A 163 -17.29 4.04 -3.91
CA ALA A 163 -17.12 2.72 -4.51
C ALA A 163 -16.10 1.88 -3.74
N LEU A 164 -14.96 2.45 -3.33
CA LEU A 164 -13.98 1.78 -2.46
C LEU A 164 -14.65 1.32 -1.15
N LYS A 165 -15.42 2.20 -0.49
CA LYS A 165 -16.15 1.81 0.73
C LYS A 165 -17.17 0.72 0.49
N TRP A 166 -17.92 0.79 -0.61
CA TRP A 166 -18.90 -0.23 -0.99
C TRP A 166 -18.25 -1.59 -1.30
N THR A 167 -17.04 -1.58 -1.87
CA THR A 167 -16.26 -2.80 -2.15
C THR A 167 -15.81 -3.46 -0.84
N GLY A 168 -15.63 -2.68 0.23
CA GLY A 168 -15.29 -3.20 1.56
C GLY A 168 -13.95 -2.73 2.10
N TYR A 169 -13.31 -1.73 1.49
CA TYR A 169 -12.05 -1.20 2.00
C TYR A 169 -12.23 -0.47 3.32
N ASP A 170 -11.38 -0.79 4.28
CA ASP A 170 -11.33 -0.21 5.62
C ASP A 170 -10.33 0.94 5.70
N ALA A 171 -9.21 0.79 4.99
CA ALA A 171 -8.16 1.79 4.94
C ALA A 171 -7.56 1.93 3.54
N CYS A 172 -6.93 3.08 3.25
CA CYS A 172 -6.09 3.28 2.08
C CYS A 172 -4.73 3.87 2.45
N THR A 173 -3.67 3.41 1.79
CA THR A 173 -2.39 4.13 1.79
C THR A 173 -2.41 5.24 0.76
N THR A 174 -1.76 6.38 1.06
CA THR A 174 -1.87 7.61 0.26
C THR A 174 -0.51 8.23 -0.10
N ALA A 175 0.60 7.63 0.34
CA ALA A 175 1.92 8.12 -0.01
C ALA A 175 2.37 7.60 -1.38
N SER A 176 2.34 8.44 -2.40
CA SER A 176 2.73 8.15 -3.77
C SER A 176 3.51 9.31 -4.39
N ASN A 177 4.05 9.10 -5.59
CA ASN A 177 4.67 10.16 -6.39
C ASN A 177 3.65 11.23 -6.87
N HIS A 178 2.34 10.91 -6.89
CA HIS A 178 1.26 11.81 -7.26
C HIS A 178 0.57 12.49 -6.06
N SER A 179 0.95 12.18 -4.83
CA SER A 179 0.28 12.70 -3.61
C SER A 179 0.11 14.23 -3.57
N ILE A 180 1.01 14.98 -4.25
CA ILE A 180 1.06 16.44 -4.20
C ILE A 180 0.73 17.10 -5.55
N ASP A 181 0.21 16.37 -6.53
CA ASP A 181 -0.13 16.88 -7.86
C ASP A 181 -1.05 18.12 -7.82
N GLN A 182 -1.91 18.20 -6.83
CA GLN A 182 -2.83 19.32 -6.60
C GLN A 182 -2.43 20.17 -5.39
N GLY A 183 -1.12 20.18 -5.05
CA GLY A 183 -0.62 20.89 -3.89
C GLY A 183 -1.16 20.34 -2.58
N PHE A 184 -0.89 21.06 -1.49
CA PHE A 184 -1.34 20.66 -0.15
C PHE A 184 -2.87 20.61 -0.04
N ASP A 185 -3.58 21.52 -0.69
CA ASP A 185 -5.06 21.57 -0.66
C ASP A 185 -5.68 20.33 -1.33
N GLY A 186 -5.05 19.81 -2.39
CA GLY A 186 -5.46 18.56 -3.04
C GLY A 186 -5.26 17.35 -2.14
N LEU A 187 -4.10 17.30 -1.49
CA LEU A 187 -3.77 16.28 -0.51
C LEU A 187 -4.75 16.30 0.66
N ALA A 188 -4.93 17.46 1.32
CA ALA A 188 -5.83 17.59 2.47
C ALA A 188 -7.27 17.19 2.11
N ARG A 189 -7.77 17.70 0.97
CA ARG A 189 -9.11 17.34 0.46
C ARG A 189 -9.26 15.83 0.21
N THR A 190 -8.22 15.14 -0.25
CA THR A 190 -8.25 13.69 -0.44
C THR A 190 -8.49 12.98 0.89
N LEU A 191 -7.79 13.39 1.94
CA LEU A 191 -7.97 12.83 3.28
C LEU A 191 -9.37 13.16 3.84
N ASP A 192 -9.86 14.40 3.65
CA ASP A 192 -11.23 14.78 4.05
C ASP A 192 -12.31 13.89 3.41
N TYR A 193 -12.12 13.45 2.17
CA TYR A 193 -13.06 12.52 1.52
C TYR A 193 -13.01 11.12 2.11
N PHE A 194 -11.83 10.63 2.49
CA PHE A 194 -11.69 9.34 3.18
C PHE A 194 -12.33 9.39 4.57
N ASP A 195 -12.03 10.45 5.35
CA ASP A 195 -12.63 10.67 6.68
C ASP A 195 -14.16 10.68 6.60
N ALA A 196 -14.71 11.43 5.63
CA ALA A 196 -16.16 11.51 5.42
C ALA A 196 -16.82 10.19 5.02
N ALA A 197 -16.05 9.27 4.41
CA ALA A 197 -16.50 7.93 4.03
C ALA A 197 -16.26 6.88 5.12
N GLY A 198 -15.56 7.22 6.19
CA GLY A 198 -15.12 6.27 7.22
C GLY A 198 -14.15 5.23 6.65
N ILE A 199 -13.22 5.68 5.80
CA ILE A 199 -12.06 4.91 5.34
C ILE A 199 -10.85 5.51 6.04
N GLU A 200 -10.16 4.71 6.84
CA GLU A 200 -8.92 5.12 7.48
C GLU A 200 -7.81 5.35 6.44
N HIS A 201 -6.78 6.14 6.77
CA HIS A 201 -5.71 6.39 5.82
C HIS A 201 -4.34 6.49 6.49
N ALA A 202 -3.30 6.02 5.79
CA ALA A 202 -1.91 6.09 6.22
C ALA A 202 -1.02 6.64 5.12
N GLY A 203 -0.05 7.47 5.50
CA GLY A 203 0.93 8.04 4.59
C GLY A 203 0.90 9.56 4.61
N THR A 204 0.20 10.20 3.67
CA THR A 204 0.08 11.66 3.65
C THR A 204 -0.67 12.19 4.89
N ALA A 205 -0.39 13.44 5.27
CA ALA A 205 -0.97 14.02 6.46
C ALA A 205 -1.45 15.46 6.23
N ALA A 206 -2.63 15.81 6.76
CA ALA A 206 -3.16 17.18 6.72
C ALA A 206 -2.65 18.07 7.87
N THR A 207 -2.05 17.48 8.92
CA THR A 207 -1.46 18.22 10.04
C THR A 207 -0.08 17.70 10.39
N ARG A 208 0.76 18.59 10.98
CA ARG A 208 2.09 18.19 11.51
C ARG A 208 1.96 17.13 12.61
N GLN A 209 0.88 17.15 13.37
CA GLN A 209 0.63 16.16 14.41
C GLN A 209 0.39 14.81 13.75
N ALA A 210 -0.60 14.69 12.84
CA ALA A 210 -0.93 13.46 12.13
C ALA A 210 0.29 12.85 11.40
N SER A 211 1.20 13.70 10.85
CA SER A 211 2.42 13.20 10.19
C SER A 211 3.42 12.48 11.11
N ARG A 212 3.17 12.46 12.41
CA ARG A 212 4.02 11.80 13.42
C ARG A 212 3.32 10.61 14.08
N GLU A 213 2.06 10.41 13.79
CA GLU A 213 1.21 9.38 14.37
C GLU A 213 1.03 8.24 13.36
N PRO A 214 1.34 6.97 13.72
CA PRO A 214 1.00 5.83 12.89
C PRO A 214 -0.51 5.61 12.89
N LEU A 215 -1.04 5.03 11.84
CA LEU A 215 -2.39 4.47 11.89
C LEU A 215 -2.34 3.12 12.62
N VAL A 216 -3.12 2.98 13.69
CA VAL A 216 -3.29 1.71 14.41
C VAL A 216 -4.79 1.39 14.49
N MET A 217 -5.21 0.31 13.84
CA MET A 217 -6.59 -0.13 13.76
C MET A 217 -6.82 -1.35 14.64
N ASP A 218 -7.92 -1.37 15.41
CA ASP A 218 -8.38 -2.57 16.10
C ASP A 218 -9.29 -3.39 15.17
N VAL A 219 -8.82 -4.57 14.82
CA VAL A 219 -9.52 -5.50 13.93
C VAL A 219 -9.77 -6.81 14.69
N ASN A 220 -10.99 -6.99 15.15
CA ASN A 220 -11.39 -8.18 15.93
C ASN A 220 -10.53 -8.42 17.20
N GLY A 221 -10.06 -7.33 17.85
CA GLY A 221 -9.21 -7.38 19.03
C GLY A 221 -7.73 -7.65 18.73
N ILE A 222 -7.32 -7.56 17.45
CA ILE A 222 -5.92 -7.57 17.01
C ILE A 222 -5.62 -6.18 16.45
N LYS A 223 -4.59 -5.51 16.97
CA LYS A 223 -4.21 -4.19 16.52
C LYS A 223 -3.22 -4.25 15.36
N VAL A 224 -3.57 -3.63 14.25
CA VAL A 224 -2.74 -3.56 13.04
C VAL A 224 -2.25 -2.14 12.83
N GLY A 225 -0.93 -1.95 12.87
CA GLY A 225 -0.26 -0.72 12.52
C GLY A 225 0.02 -0.65 11.01
N LEU A 226 -0.24 0.50 10.39
CA LEU A 226 0.02 0.73 8.97
C LEU A 226 0.89 1.97 8.79
N VAL A 227 2.04 1.80 8.12
CA VAL A 227 2.98 2.85 7.78
C VAL A 227 3.12 2.91 6.27
N SER A 228 3.11 4.11 5.67
CA SER A 228 3.28 4.27 4.22
C SER A 228 4.26 5.38 3.89
N ALA A 229 5.07 5.19 2.82
CA ALA A 229 6.04 6.17 2.34
C ALA A 229 6.27 6.03 0.83
N THR A 230 6.70 7.13 0.17
CA THR A 230 6.99 7.16 -1.27
C THR A 230 8.43 7.55 -1.56
N TYR A 231 8.95 7.12 -2.72
CA TYR A 231 10.30 7.47 -3.19
C TYR A 231 10.44 8.95 -3.55
N GLY A 232 9.36 9.61 -3.94
CA GLY A 232 9.41 10.98 -4.44
C GLY A 232 8.04 11.56 -4.74
N THR A 233 8.05 12.71 -5.41
CA THR A 233 6.86 13.50 -5.78
C THR A 233 6.96 14.04 -7.21
N ASN A 234 7.48 13.26 -8.16
CA ASN A 234 7.64 13.61 -9.58
C ASN A 234 8.33 14.97 -9.80
N GLY A 235 9.25 15.33 -8.91
CA GLY A 235 9.95 16.62 -8.97
C GLY A 235 9.13 17.82 -8.50
N ILE A 236 7.89 17.65 -8.06
CA ILE A 236 7.08 18.70 -7.45
C ILE A 236 7.60 18.91 -6.00
N PRO A 237 8.08 20.12 -5.66
CA PRO A 237 8.63 20.37 -4.34
C PRO A 237 7.51 20.30 -3.27
N LEU A 238 7.81 19.70 -2.12
CA LEU A 238 6.90 19.76 -0.99
C LEU A 238 6.70 21.22 -0.52
N PRO A 239 5.48 21.60 -0.13
CA PRO A 239 5.21 22.94 0.34
C PRO A 239 6.09 23.31 1.53
N SER A 240 6.74 24.47 1.49
CA SER A 240 7.69 24.90 2.53
C SER A 240 7.07 25.03 3.93
N ALA A 241 5.75 25.32 3.99
CA ALA A 241 4.98 25.39 5.23
C ALA A 241 4.55 24.00 5.74
N GLN A 242 4.45 23.00 4.85
CA GLN A 242 4.02 21.63 5.14
C GLN A 242 5.02 20.57 4.61
N PRO A 243 6.32 20.65 4.91
CA PRO A 243 7.32 19.70 4.40
C PRO A 243 7.17 18.28 4.97
N TRP A 244 6.24 18.12 5.86
CA TRP A 244 5.86 16.87 6.52
C TRP A 244 4.64 16.18 5.88
N SER A 245 3.97 16.81 4.92
CA SER A 245 2.69 16.36 4.37
C SER A 245 2.79 15.06 3.57
N VAL A 246 3.93 14.79 2.92
CA VAL A 246 4.20 13.53 2.21
C VAL A 246 5.43 12.87 2.80
N PRO A 247 5.31 11.64 3.34
CA PRO A 247 6.44 10.90 3.89
C PRO A 247 7.29 10.31 2.77
N LEU A 248 8.48 10.89 2.56
CA LEU A 248 9.48 10.31 1.67
C LEU A 248 10.17 9.12 2.36
N ILE A 249 10.53 8.09 1.57
CA ILE A 249 11.24 6.90 2.07
C ILE A 249 12.52 7.32 2.77
N ASN A 250 12.56 7.04 4.05
CA ASN A 250 13.70 7.20 4.93
C ASN A 250 13.62 6.11 6.00
N ILE A 251 14.54 5.17 5.96
CA ILE A 251 14.53 3.98 6.82
C ILE A 251 14.33 4.34 8.28
N ALA A 252 15.16 5.25 8.83
CA ALA A 252 15.08 5.64 10.23
C ALA A 252 13.74 6.32 10.62
N LYS A 253 13.05 6.97 9.66
CA LYS A 253 11.71 7.51 9.92
C LYS A 253 10.65 6.41 9.90
N ILE A 254 10.74 5.47 8.96
CA ILE A 254 9.81 4.33 8.86
C ILE A 254 9.95 3.45 10.10
N GLU A 255 11.17 3.10 10.51
CA GLU A 255 11.42 2.32 11.73
C GLU A 255 10.89 3.01 12.99
N ARG A 256 11.10 4.33 13.12
CA ARG A 256 10.52 5.08 14.26
C ARG A 256 8.99 5.10 14.26
N MET A 257 8.37 5.15 13.08
CA MET A 257 6.92 5.11 12.96
C MET A 257 6.38 3.72 13.30
N ALA A 258 7.08 2.66 12.86
CA ALA A 258 6.76 1.28 13.21
C ALA A 258 6.91 1.02 14.72
N ALA A 259 8.04 1.42 15.31
CA ALA A 259 8.25 1.32 16.76
C ALA A 259 7.17 2.06 17.55
N ARG A 260 6.76 3.25 17.09
CA ARG A 260 5.68 3.99 17.70
C ARG A 260 4.33 3.25 17.59
N ALA A 261 4.03 2.60 16.46
CA ALA A 261 2.85 1.77 16.33
C ALA A 261 2.86 0.61 17.35
N THR A 262 4.02 -0.03 17.52
CA THR A 262 4.23 -1.06 18.56
C THR A 262 4.02 -0.49 19.98
N ASP A 263 4.59 0.69 20.28
CA ASP A 263 4.40 1.38 21.58
C ASP A 263 2.93 1.74 21.84
N GLU A 264 2.14 2.03 20.81
CA GLU A 264 0.69 2.28 20.86
C GLU A 264 -0.13 0.99 20.91
N GLY A 265 0.56 -0.15 20.92
CA GLY A 265 0.02 -1.49 21.13
C GLY A 265 -0.36 -2.24 19.86
N ALA A 266 0.23 -1.90 18.71
CA ALA A 266 0.06 -2.72 17.51
C ALA A 266 0.65 -4.12 17.73
N ASP A 267 -0.16 -5.14 17.42
CA ASP A 267 0.24 -6.55 17.42
C ASP A 267 0.98 -6.94 16.13
N ILE A 268 0.68 -6.23 15.04
CA ILE A 268 1.22 -6.43 13.69
C ILE A 268 1.48 -5.06 13.08
N VAL A 269 2.66 -4.85 12.48
CA VAL A 269 2.97 -3.62 11.74
C VAL A 269 3.30 -3.94 10.29
N MET A 270 2.56 -3.31 9.38
CA MET A 270 2.71 -3.44 7.94
C MET A 270 3.24 -2.13 7.35
N VAL A 271 4.17 -2.24 6.40
CA VAL A 271 4.77 -1.08 5.72
C VAL A 271 4.46 -1.14 4.23
N ALA A 272 3.76 -0.11 3.73
CA ALA A 272 3.47 0.10 2.32
C ALA A 272 4.47 1.08 1.70
N LEU A 273 5.14 0.68 0.63
CA LEU A 273 6.13 1.51 -0.04
C LEU A 273 5.78 1.74 -1.50
N HIS A 274 5.71 3.00 -1.89
CA HIS A 274 5.58 3.41 -3.28
C HIS A 274 6.98 3.65 -3.83
N TRP A 275 7.54 2.66 -4.54
CA TRP A 275 8.96 2.53 -4.82
C TRP A 275 9.29 1.75 -6.10
N GLY A 276 10.56 1.74 -6.50
CA GLY A 276 11.04 1.00 -7.66
C GLY A 276 11.02 1.83 -8.95
N LEU A 277 10.90 1.16 -10.06
CA LEU A 277 10.80 1.74 -11.40
C LEU A 277 9.55 1.23 -12.11
N GLU A 278 8.86 2.12 -12.81
CA GLU A 278 7.70 1.78 -13.62
C GLU A 278 8.03 0.71 -14.65
N TYR A 279 7.11 -0.24 -14.82
CA TYR A 279 7.13 -1.28 -15.84
C TYR A 279 8.27 -2.30 -15.73
N MET A 280 8.88 -2.42 -14.56
CA MET A 280 9.90 -3.43 -14.27
C MET A 280 9.33 -4.51 -13.35
N HIS A 281 9.28 -5.75 -13.84
CA HIS A 281 8.85 -6.90 -13.03
C HIS A 281 9.90 -7.30 -11.98
N GLU A 282 11.20 -7.14 -12.29
CA GLU A 282 12.26 -7.39 -11.32
C GLU A 282 12.39 -6.23 -10.35
N PRO A 283 12.53 -6.49 -9.03
CA PRO A 283 12.79 -5.45 -8.07
C PRO A 283 14.17 -4.82 -8.31
N THR A 284 14.24 -3.50 -8.17
CA THR A 284 15.50 -2.76 -8.27
C THR A 284 16.43 -3.07 -7.10
N ASP A 285 17.73 -2.81 -7.27
CA ASP A 285 18.73 -2.93 -6.19
C ASP A 285 18.35 -2.08 -4.96
N ASP A 286 17.75 -0.90 -5.19
CA ASP A 286 17.27 -0.02 -4.12
C ASP A 286 16.09 -0.65 -3.36
N GLN A 287 15.13 -1.26 -4.05
CA GLN A 287 14.02 -1.98 -3.41
C GLN A 287 14.57 -3.13 -2.55
N VAL A 288 15.51 -3.91 -3.07
CA VAL A 288 16.14 -5.01 -2.34
C VAL A 288 16.91 -4.50 -1.12
N ALA A 289 17.67 -3.41 -1.26
CA ALA A 289 18.42 -2.82 -0.16
C ALA A 289 17.51 -2.27 0.95
N ILE A 290 16.43 -1.56 0.59
CA ILE A 290 15.43 -1.04 1.52
C ILE A 290 14.71 -2.18 2.23
N ALA A 291 14.23 -3.18 1.50
CA ALA A 291 13.59 -4.37 2.07
C ALA A 291 14.50 -5.07 3.09
N ASN A 292 15.78 -5.22 2.74
CA ASN A 292 16.76 -5.86 3.64
C ASN A 292 16.99 -5.04 4.94
N GLN A 293 16.92 -3.72 4.89
CA GLN A 293 17.04 -2.88 6.08
C GLN A 293 15.77 -2.96 6.94
N LEU A 294 14.60 -2.71 6.36
CA LEU A 294 13.33 -2.67 7.08
C LEU A 294 12.97 -4.02 7.73
N THR A 295 13.23 -5.13 7.06
CA THR A 295 12.91 -6.46 7.60
C THR A 295 13.80 -6.89 8.78
N ARG A 296 14.87 -6.16 9.10
CA ARG A 296 15.66 -6.35 10.33
C ARG A 296 15.05 -5.71 11.55
N SER A 297 14.20 -4.68 11.37
CA SER A 297 13.51 -4.03 12.49
C SER A 297 12.61 -5.05 13.21
N PRO A 298 12.64 -5.15 14.54
CA PRO A 298 11.72 -6.02 15.29
C PRO A 298 10.27 -5.56 15.16
N ASP A 299 10.04 -4.27 14.89
CA ASP A 299 8.73 -3.62 14.87
C ASP A 299 8.03 -3.66 13.50
N ILE A 300 8.58 -4.31 12.50
CA ILE A 300 7.98 -4.43 11.16
C ILE A 300 7.75 -5.90 10.86
N ASP A 301 6.52 -6.31 10.56
CA ASP A 301 6.15 -7.70 10.32
C ASP A 301 6.00 -8.03 8.83
N PHE A 302 5.57 -7.05 8.02
CA PHE A 302 5.27 -7.25 6.61
C PHE A 302 5.57 -5.99 5.80
N VAL A 303 6.13 -6.14 4.58
CA VAL A 303 6.39 -5.04 3.65
C VAL A 303 5.71 -5.33 2.33
N TYR A 304 5.04 -4.33 1.73
CA TYR A 304 4.45 -4.46 0.40
C TYR A 304 4.61 -3.18 -0.41
N GLY A 305 4.53 -3.31 -1.72
CA GLY A 305 4.96 -2.26 -2.64
C GLY A 305 3.97 -1.92 -3.75
N HIS A 306 4.17 -0.71 -4.26
CA HIS A 306 3.39 -0.01 -5.27
C HIS A 306 4.31 0.71 -6.25
N HIS A 307 3.79 1.43 -7.26
CA HIS A 307 4.49 2.27 -8.23
C HIS A 307 4.94 1.57 -9.50
N ALA A 308 5.38 0.33 -9.44
CA ALA A 308 5.92 -0.34 -10.65
C ALA A 308 4.88 -0.49 -11.77
N HIS A 309 3.58 -0.38 -11.45
CA HIS A 309 2.44 -0.56 -12.35
C HIS A 309 2.40 -1.91 -13.07
N VAL A 310 3.25 -2.83 -12.64
CA VAL A 310 3.27 -4.25 -12.99
C VAL A 310 3.50 -5.05 -11.71
N VAL A 311 3.08 -6.29 -11.71
CA VAL A 311 3.31 -7.20 -10.58
C VAL A 311 4.81 -7.47 -10.44
N GLN A 312 5.30 -7.48 -9.20
CA GLN A 312 6.67 -7.82 -8.84
C GLN A 312 6.70 -9.03 -7.88
N PRO A 313 7.84 -9.72 -7.71
CA PRO A 313 7.94 -10.94 -6.94
C PRO A 313 7.59 -10.78 -5.46
N TYR A 314 7.25 -11.90 -4.84
CA TYR A 314 7.23 -12.06 -3.39
C TYR A 314 8.55 -12.70 -2.94
N ASP A 315 9.11 -12.22 -1.84
CA ASP A 315 10.32 -12.76 -1.26
C ASP A 315 10.24 -12.84 0.27
N LYS A 316 11.10 -13.64 0.86
CA LYS A 316 11.24 -13.76 2.32
C LYS A 316 12.62 -13.30 2.75
N VAL A 317 12.69 -12.04 3.18
CA VAL A 317 13.94 -11.35 3.55
C VAL A 317 14.05 -11.29 5.08
N ASN A 318 15.17 -11.74 5.64
CA ASN A 318 15.40 -11.81 7.09
C ASN A 318 14.26 -12.49 7.88
N GLY A 319 13.59 -13.47 7.26
CA GLY A 319 12.48 -14.21 7.86
C GLY A 319 11.10 -13.55 7.74
N LYS A 320 11.01 -12.35 7.18
CA LYS A 320 9.74 -11.59 6.95
C LYS A 320 9.41 -11.54 5.48
N TRP A 321 8.11 -11.44 5.17
CA TRP A 321 7.66 -11.38 3.80
C TRP A 321 7.71 -9.95 3.25
N VAL A 322 8.14 -9.86 1.99
CA VAL A 322 8.17 -8.66 1.16
C VAL A 322 7.45 -8.96 -0.14
N VAL A 323 6.43 -8.19 -0.44
CA VAL A 323 5.75 -8.14 -1.73
C VAL A 323 6.27 -6.91 -2.45
N TYR A 324 7.11 -7.07 -3.47
CA TYR A 324 7.80 -5.92 -4.06
C TYR A 324 6.87 -4.98 -4.82
N GLY A 325 5.84 -5.50 -5.51
CA GLY A 325 4.85 -4.71 -6.22
C GLY A 325 3.57 -5.48 -6.50
N LEU A 326 2.42 -4.82 -6.28
CA LEU A 326 1.09 -5.40 -6.48
C LEU A 326 0.52 -5.13 -7.88
N GLY A 327 1.20 -4.31 -8.70
CA GLY A 327 0.71 -3.87 -9.99
C GLY A 327 -0.47 -2.89 -9.88
N ASN A 328 -1.24 -2.76 -10.94
CA ASN A 328 -2.42 -1.91 -10.98
C ASN A 328 -3.66 -2.65 -10.46
N MET A 329 -4.44 -2.02 -9.58
CA MET A 329 -5.82 -2.46 -9.31
C MET A 329 -6.80 -1.75 -10.23
N VAL A 330 -6.67 -0.44 -10.36
CA VAL A 330 -7.52 0.40 -11.21
C VAL A 330 -6.65 1.38 -11.96
N ALA A 331 -6.38 1.12 -13.23
CA ALA A 331 -5.61 2.03 -14.08
C ALA A 331 -6.07 1.89 -15.53
N GLN A 332 -5.65 2.82 -16.37
CA GLN A 332 -5.79 2.74 -17.82
C GLN A 332 -4.60 3.45 -18.47
N GLN A 333 -3.45 2.80 -18.37
CA GLN A 333 -2.22 3.35 -18.93
C GLN A 333 -2.14 3.04 -20.42
N LEU A 334 -1.93 4.09 -21.22
CA LEU A 334 -1.77 3.97 -22.68
C LEU A 334 -0.34 3.55 -23.02
N THR A 335 0.01 2.33 -22.69
CA THR A 335 1.33 1.75 -22.97
C THR A 335 1.17 0.38 -23.61
N SER A 336 2.22 -0.07 -24.32
CA SER A 336 2.32 -1.42 -24.88
C SER A 336 3.11 -2.37 -23.97
N VAL A 337 3.37 -1.97 -22.73
CA VAL A 337 4.07 -2.82 -21.78
C VAL A 337 3.16 -3.99 -21.38
N GLU A 338 3.69 -5.19 -21.55
CA GLU A 338 2.96 -6.41 -21.16
C GLU A 338 2.79 -6.46 -19.63
N GLY A 339 1.62 -6.85 -19.16
CA GLY A 339 1.32 -6.97 -17.74
C GLY A 339 0.92 -5.68 -17.03
N VAL A 340 0.76 -4.55 -17.77
CA VAL A 340 0.30 -3.29 -17.17
C VAL A 340 -1.18 -3.32 -16.77
N ASP A 341 -1.97 -4.16 -17.42
CA ASP A 341 -3.37 -4.40 -17.07
C ASP A 341 -3.53 -5.58 -16.07
N ASP A 342 -2.43 -6.24 -15.73
CA ASP A 342 -2.41 -7.27 -14.70
C ASP A 342 -2.20 -6.65 -13.33
N GLY A 343 -2.99 -7.07 -12.38
CA GLY A 343 -2.85 -6.74 -10.98
C GLY A 343 -2.72 -7.98 -10.11
N ASN A 344 -2.54 -7.74 -8.84
CA ASN A 344 -2.46 -8.80 -7.86
C ASN A 344 -3.03 -8.34 -6.53
N SER A 345 -4.02 -9.07 -6.03
CA SER A 345 -4.48 -8.94 -4.64
C SER A 345 -3.63 -9.86 -3.77
N CYS A 346 -2.98 -9.29 -2.77
CA CYS A 346 -2.24 -10.07 -1.77
C CYS A 346 -3.14 -10.34 -0.57
N ARG A 347 -3.39 -11.62 -0.26
CA ARG A 347 -4.10 -12.04 0.93
C ARG A 347 -3.15 -12.71 1.92
N VAL A 348 -2.98 -12.11 3.09
CA VAL A 348 -2.13 -12.62 4.16
C VAL A 348 -2.95 -12.99 5.38
N THR A 349 -2.74 -14.19 5.92
CA THR A 349 -3.30 -14.60 7.21
C THR A 349 -2.19 -14.58 8.26
N PHE A 350 -2.36 -13.73 9.26
CA PHE A 350 -1.52 -13.72 10.45
C PHE A 350 -2.13 -14.61 11.53
N ARG A 351 -1.28 -15.30 12.28
CA ARG A 351 -1.66 -16.14 13.41
C ARG A 351 -0.80 -15.86 14.61
N GLU A 352 -1.48 -15.73 15.77
CA GLU A 352 -0.86 -15.54 17.06
C GLU A 352 -0.04 -16.76 17.49
N ARG A 353 1.09 -16.50 18.14
CA ARG A 353 1.94 -17.50 18.81
C ARG A 353 1.66 -17.50 20.31
N PRO A 354 2.09 -18.57 21.05
CA PRO A 354 1.93 -18.62 22.49
C PRO A 354 2.61 -17.50 23.29
N ASP A 355 3.57 -16.80 22.68
CA ASP A 355 4.26 -15.65 23.26
C ASP A 355 3.57 -14.31 22.98
N GLY A 356 2.42 -14.32 22.31
CA GLY A 356 1.62 -13.16 21.94
C GLY A 356 2.05 -12.49 20.63
N SER A 357 3.20 -12.84 20.04
CA SER A 357 3.61 -12.32 18.74
C SER A 357 2.81 -12.96 17.60
N PHE A 358 2.77 -12.30 16.46
CA PHE A 358 2.11 -12.82 15.27
C PHE A 358 3.12 -13.32 14.22
N ARG A 359 2.66 -14.19 13.35
CA ARG A 359 3.42 -14.65 12.20
C ARG A 359 2.52 -14.83 11.00
N VAL A 360 3.05 -14.67 9.81
CA VAL A 360 2.36 -15.07 8.58
C VAL A 360 2.19 -16.58 8.60
N GLN A 361 0.93 -17.02 8.59
CA GLN A 361 0.52 -18.43 8.51
C GLN A 361 0.30 -18.85 7.06
N LYS A 362 -0.36 -17.99 6.28
CA LYS A 362 -0.69 -18.20 4.88
C LYS A 362 -0.45 -16.90 4.12
N LEU A 363 0.10 -17.00 2.94
CA LEU A 363 0.29 -15.88 2.02
C LEU A 363 -0.16 -16.33 0.63
N GLU A 364 -1.11 -15.59 0.05
CA GLU A 364 -1.70 -15.90 -1.23
C GLU A 364 -1.56 -14.70 -2.17
N TYR A 365 -1.37 -14.99 -3.44
CA TYR A 365 -1.57 -14.04 -4.51
C TYR A 365 -2.86 -14.41 -5.25
N ILE A 366 -3.64 -13.41 -5.65
CA ILE A 366 -4.86 -13.57 -6.42
C ILE A 366 -4.72 -12.65 -7.63
N PRO A 367 -4.45 -13.20 -8.83
CA PRO A 367 -4.35 -12.41 -10.04
C PRO A 367 -5.62 -11.64 -10.32
N THR A 368 -5.47 -10.39 -10.75
CA THR A 368 -6.57 -9.53 -11.21
C THR A 368 -6.25 -8.98 -12.60
N MET A 369 -7.27 -8.69 -13.38
CA MET A 369 -7.12 -8.13 -14.73
C MET A 369 -8.05 -6.95 -14.91
N ILE A 370 -7.51 -5.85 -15.44
CA ILE A 370 -8.29 -4.70 -15.88
C ILE A 370 -8.71 -4.94 -17.32
N THR A 371 -10.03 -4.96 -17.60
CA THR A 371 -10.51 -5.13 -18.98
C THR A 371 -10.22 -3.88 -19.80
N PRO A 372 -9.83 -4.02 -21.09
CA PRO A 372 -9.59 -2.87 -21.94
C PRO A 372 -10.85 -2.02 -22.12
N PHE A 373 -10.70 -0.69 -22.10
CA PHE A 373 -11.75 0.23 -22.51
C PHE A 373 -11.69 0.44 -24.03
N ASP A 374 -12.73 0.04 -24.74
CA ASP A 374 -12.82 0.15 -26.20
C ASP A 374 -13.64 1.37 -26.67
N GLY A 375 -14.06 2.22 -25.74
CA GLY A 375 -14.91 3.39 -26.00
C GLY A 375 -16.42 3.10 -25.92
N VAL A 376 -16.82 1.85 -25.74
CA VAL A 376 -18.21 1.40 -25.69
C VAL A 376 -18.49 0.57 -24.44
N HIS A 377 -17.65 -0.45 -24.19
CA HIS A 377 -17.83 -1.35 -23.06
C HIS A 377 -17.07 -0.82 -21.85
N PRO A 378 -17.77 -0.63 -20.70
CA PRO A 378 -17.15 -0.19 -19.47
C PRO A 378 -16.04 -1.12 -19.01
N THR A 379 -14.93 -0.55 -18.55
CA THR A 379 -13.84 -1.28 -17.92
C THR A 379 -14.31 -1.98 -16.64
N ARG A 380 -13.79 -3.18 -16.37
CA ARG A 380 -13.99 -3.97 -15.15
C ARG A 380 -12.65 -4.42 -14.60
N VAL A 381 -12.58 -4.59 -13.29
CA VAL A 381 -11.47 -5.28 -12.62
C VAL A 381 -11.95 -6.67 -12.28
N LEU A 382 -11.40 -7.67 -12.96
CA LEU A 382 -11.79 -9.06 -12.83
C LEU A 382 -10.92 -9.79 -11.79
N ASN A 383 -11.52 -10.69 -11.05
CA ASN A 383 -10.83 -11.66 -10.19
C ASN A 383 -10.51 -12.89 -11.03
N VAL A 384 -9.30 -12.99 -11.56
CA VAL A 384 -8.95 -13.99 -12.56
C VAL A 384 -9.28 -15.43 -12.16
N PRO A 385 -8.90 -15.92 -10.95
CA PRO A 385 -9.26 -17.28 -10.53
C PRO A 385 -10.77 -17.55 -10.46
N GLN A 386 -11.58 -16.54 -10.18
CA GLN A 386 -13.03 -16.64 -10.12
C GLN A 386 -13.66 -16.58 -11.51
N ASP A 387 -13.15 -15.67 -12.37
CA ASP A 387 -13.83 -15.24 -13.59
C ASP A 387 -13.36 -15.98 -14.84
N VAL A 388 -12.21 -16.71 -14.78
CA VAL A 388 -11.63 -17.42 -15.93
C VAL A 388 -12.56 -18.48 -16.53
N ASP A 389 -13.41 -19.10 -15.73
CA ASP A 389 -14.38 -20.08 -16.17
C ASP A 389 -15.83 -19.55 -16.23
N ASP A 390 -16.05 -18.28 -15.88
CA ASP A 390 -17.37 -17.67 -15.96
C ASP A 390 -17.79 -17.51 -17.44
N PRO A 391 -18.99 -18.00 -17.83
CA PRO A 391 -19.54 -17.83 -19.19
C PRO A 391 -19.67 -16.37 -19.62
N GLU A 392 -19.86 -15.43 -18.71
CA GLU A 392 -19.93 -13.99 -19.00
C GLU A 392 -18.63 -13.49 -19.62
N PHE A 393 -17.47 -14.00 -19.15
CA PHE A 393 -16.14 -13.61 -19.61
C PHE A 393 -15.51 -14.60 -20.60
N ALA A 394 -16.30 -15.51 -21.20
CA ALA A 394 -15.79 -16.56 -22.09
C ALA A 394 -14.92 -16.03 -23.24
N GLN A 395 -15.20 -14.83 -23.75
CA GLN A 395 -14.41 -14.18 -24.79
C GLN A 395 -13.07 -13.61 -24.29
N LEU A 396 -12.94 -13.36 -22.98
CA LEU A 396 -11.72 -12.88 -22.34
C LEU A 396 -10.87 -14.02 -21.75
N ARG A 397 -11.37 -15.27 -21.80
CA ARG A 397 -10.67 -16.42 -21.20
C ARG A 397 -9.20 -16.54 -21.60
N PRO A 398 -8.80 -16.37 -22.88
CA PRO A 398 -7.38 -16.43 -23.23
C PRO A 398 -6.54 -15.33 -22.56
N GLN A 399 -7.10 -14.14 -22.38
CA GLN A 399 -6.42 -13.04 -21.68
C GLN A 399 -6.34 -13.34 -20.19
N LEU A 400 -7.43 -13.79 -19.56
CA LEU A 400 -7.46 -14.19 -18.15
C LEU A 400 -6.43 -15.28 -17.84
N GLN A 401 -6.36 -16.34 -18.68
CA GLN A 401 -5.34 -17.39 -18.55
C GLN A 401 -3.91 -16.84 -18.68
N ALA A 402 -3.68 -15.93 -19.65
CA ALA A 402 -2.38 -15.32 -19.84
C ALA A 402 -1.99 -14.42 -18.65
N THR A 403 -2.95 -13.69 -18.07
CA THR A 403 -2.72 -12.90 -16.83
C THR A 403 -2.39 -13.82 -15.67
N ASP A 404 -3.10 -14.91 -15.48
CA ASP A 404 -2.86 -15.90 -14.44
C ASP A 404 -1.43 -16.46 -14.52
N ASP A 405 -1.05 -16.96 -15.70
CA ASP A 405 0.29 -17.49 -15.97
C ASP A 405 1.40 -16.46 -15.72
N ARG A 406 1.21 -15.20 -16.16
CA ARG A 406 2.20 -14.13 -15.96
C ARG A 406 2.35 -13.77 -14.49
N VAL A 407 1.23 -13.49 -13.81
CA VAL A 407 1.24 -13.11 -12.39
C VAL A 407 1.85 -14.21 -11.54
N GLY A 408 1.44 -15.47 -11.75
CA GLY A 408 2.00 -16.61 -11.03
C GLY A 408 3.50 -16.78 -11.27
N THR A 409 3.95 -16.63 -12.53
CA THR A 409 5.37 -16.68 -12.90
C THR A 409 6.17 -15.58 -12.20
N VAL A 410 5.69 -14.35 -12.22
CA VAL A 410 6.39 -13.21 -11.62
C VAL A 410 6.42 -13.34 -10.08
N VAL A 411 5.28 -13.58 -9.46
CA VAL A 411 5.18 -13.69 -7.99
C VAL A 411 6.13 -14.76 -7.45
N THR A 412 6.27 -15.88 -8.17
CA THR A 412 7.08 -17.01 -7.72
C THR A 412 8.54 -16.99 -8.20
N SER A 413 8.94 -16.02 -9.01
CA SER A 413 10.26 -15.95 -9.67
C SER A 413 11.45 -15.99 -8.68
N LEU A 414 11.26 -15.49 -7.44
CA LEU A 414 12.27 -15.59 -6.37
C LEU A 414 12.04 -16.81 -5.46
N GLY A 415 11.23 -17.79 -5.88
CA GLY A 415 11.00 -19.06 -5.17
C GLY A 415 10.04 -18.92 -3.99
N ALA A 416 9.06 -18.03 -4.08
CA ALA A 416 8.06 -17.84 -3.05
C ALA A 416 7.14 -19.07 -2.88
N ASP A 417 6.85 -19.79 -3.97
CA ASP A 417 6.11 -21.06 -4.01
C ASP A 417 6.78 -22.14 -3.12
N LYS A 418 8.11 -22.26 -3.19
CA LYS A 418 8.89 -23.19 -2.35
C LYS A 418 8.87 -22.82 -0.87
N ARG A 419 8.42 -21.60 -0.55
CA ARG A 419 8.31 -21.06 0.81
C ARG A 419 6.86 -20.97 1.29
N GLY A 420 5.91 -21.51 0.50
CA GLY A 420 4.51 -21.68 0.88
C GLY A 420 3.58 -20.58 0.44
N VAL A 421 3.97 -19.73 -0.51
CA VAL A 421 3.05 -18.84 -1.23
C VAL A 421 2.22 -19.68 -2.19
N THR A 422 0.92 -19.46 -2.21
CA THR A 422 -0.02 -20.16 -3.08
C THR A 422 -0.92 -19.17 -3.79
N GLU A 423 -1.45 -19.59 -4.92
CA GLU A 423 -2.57 -18.89 -5.52
C GLU A 423 -3.81 -19.04 -4.64
N GLY A 424 -4.58 -17.93 -4.52
CA GLY A 424 -5.84 -17.88 -3.80
C GLY A 424 -7.02 -17.80 -4.75
N GLN A 425 -8.21 -17.91 -4.17
CA GLN A 425 -9.48 -17.77 -4.91
C GLN A 425 -10.26 -16.58 -4.41
#